data_58cdbc7a3225bb9467dda9007cb0a401
#
_entry.id   58cdbc7a3225bb9467dda9007cb0a401
#
_cell.length_a   1.000
_cell.length_b   1.000
_cell.length_c   1.000
_cell.angle_alpha   90.00
_cell.angle_beta   90.00
_cell.angle_gamma   90.00
#
_symmetry.space_group_name_H-M   'P 1'
#
loop_
_entity.id
_entity.type
_entity.pdbx_description
1 polymer ?
#
loop_
_entity_poly.entity_id
_entity_poly.type
_entity_poly.pdbx_seq_one_letter_code
_entity_poly.pdbx_strand_id
1 'polypeptide(L)'
;VFASSRSYNHKLNKNSLRDLQNVIFIDMPWLINSQAAPEVLSQYDTIFKDASTSQKRLFAFGFDAFSLINKVLPMRQVKGLALPGLTGSLTIDGKNQVTRTLPRAKITTTQIEQISSE
;
A
#
# COMPACT_ATOMS: atom_id res chain seq x y z
N VAL A 1 -14.74 10.80 -8.98
CA VAL A 1 -15.10 10.76 -7.56
C VAL A 1 -13.92 10.24 -6.75
N PHE A 2 -13.57 10.93 -5.70
CA PHE A 2 -12.46 10.55 -4.82
C PHE A 2 -13.01 10.04 -3.49
N ALA A 3 -12.29 9.05 -2.93
CA ALA A 3 -12.65 8.45 -1.65
C ALA A 3 -11.40 8.18 -0.81
N SER A 4 -11.59 8.02 0.48
CA SER A 4 -10.50 7.60 1.37
C SER A 4 -10.25 6.09 1.25
N SER A 5 -9.12 5.64 1.78
CA SER A 5 -8.78 4.21 1.81
C SER A 5 -9.83 3.35 2.54
N ARG A 6 -10.64 3.96 3.41
CA ARG A 6 -11.73 3.25 4.09
C ARG A 6 -12.82 2.74 3.15
N SER A 7 -12.92 3.31 1.94
CA SER A 7 -13.88 2.86 0.94
C SER A 7 -13.45 1.55 0.27
N TYR A 8 -12.20 1.14 0.45
CA TYR A 8 -11.66 -0.06 -0.17
C TYR A 8 -11.57 -1.22 0.82
N ASN A 9 -12.03 -2.37 0.36
CA ASN A 9 -11.86 -3.65 1.05
C ASN A 9 -11.37 -4.67 0.01
N HIS A 10 -10.28 -5.37 0.30
CA HIS A 10 -9.70 -6.34 -0.63
C HIS A 10 -10.61 -7.53 -0.94
N LYS A 11 -11.69 -7.69 -0.19
CA LYS A 11 -12.69 -8.75 -0.38
C LYS A 11 -13.93 -8.27 -1.16
N LEU A 12 -13.84 -7.16 -1.89
CA LEU A 12 -14.97 -6.67 -2.69
C LEU A 12 -15.37 -7.69 -3.77
N ASN A 13 -16.68 -7.94 -3.87
CA ASN A 13 -17.24 -8.79 -4.91
C ASN A 13 -17.57 -7.99 -6.18
N LYS A 14 -18.01 -8.68 -7.24
CA LYS A 14 -18.32 -8.04 -8.53
C LYS A 14 -19.42 -6.98 -8.43
N ASN A 15 -20.42 -7.18 -7.59
CA ASN A 15 -21.50 -6.22 -7.42
C ASN A 15 -21.00 -4.96 -6.75
N SER A 16 -20.16 -5.08 -5.72
CA SER A 16 -19.54 -3.95 -5.04
C SER A 16 -18.61 -3.17 -5.98
N LEU A 17 -17.84 -3.85 -6.82
CA LEU A 17 -16.99 -3.20 -7.82
C LEU A 17 -17.81 -2.38 -8.83
N ARG A 18 -18.97 -2.92 -9.24
CA ARG A 18 -19.87 -2.23 -10.14
C ARG A 18 -20.45 -0.96 -9.50
N ASP A 19 -20.88 -1.06 -8.25
CA ASP A 19 -21.47 0.06 -7.51
C ASP A 19 -20.46 1.18 -7.24
N LEU A 20 -19.18 0.82 -7.07
CA LEU A 20 -18.09 1.75 -6.81
C LEU A 20 -17.29 2.12 -8.06
N GLN A 21 -17.79 1.80 -9.22
CA GLN A 21 -17.10 2.07 -10.48
C GLN A 21 -16.69 3.55 -10.61
N ASN A 22 -15.48 3.78 -11.09
CA ASN A 22 -14.87 5.10 -11.28
C ASN A 22 -14.51 5.84 -9.99
N VAL A 23 -14.63 5.23 -8.83
CA VAL A 23 -14.12 5.81 -7.59
C VAL A 23 -12.60 5.73 -7.60
N ILE A 24 -11.95 6.86 -7.32
CA ILE A 24 -10.49 6.96 -7.17
C ILE A 24 -10.17 7.08 -5.69
N PHE A 25 -9.23 6.27 -5.22
CA PHE A 25 -8.79 6.28 -3.82
C PHE A 25 -7.27 6.11 -3.74
N ILE A 26 -6.71 6.40 -2.57
CA ILE A 26 -5.30 6.14 -2.27
C ILE A 26 -5.23 5.07 -1.18
N ASP A 27 -4.30 4.14 -1.34
CA ASP A 27 -4.06 3.10 -0.34
C ASP A 27 -2.64 2.54 -0.51
N MET A 28 -2.27 1.62 0.36
CA MET A 28 -0.97 0.97 0.37
C MET A 28 -0.74 0.16 -0.91
N PRO A 29 0.46 0.23 -1.50
CA PRO A 29 0.75 -0.49 -2.74
C PRO A 29 0.42 -1.98 -2.67
N TRP A 30 0.76 -2.64 -1.58
CA TRP A 30 0.57 -4.09 -1.48
C TRP A 30 -0.90 -4.52 -1.39
N LEU A 31 -1.82 -3.59 -1.07
CA LEU A 31 -3.26 -3.87 -1.08
C LEU A 31 -3.89 -3.68 -2.46
N ILE A 32 -3.37 -2.73 -3.25
CA ILE A 32 -3.95 -2.40 -4.56
C ILE A 32 -3.24 -3.07 -5.72
N ASN A 33 -2.02 -3.57 -5.50
CA ASN A 33 -1.23 -4.25 -6.53
C ASN A 33 -0.63 -5.54 -5.96
N SER A 34 -1.20 -6.68 -6.34
CA SER A 34 -0.73 -7.99 -5.88
C SER A 34 0.72 -8.31 -6.29
N GLN A 35 1.28 -7.57 -7.24
CA GLN A 35 2.65 -7.74 -7.70
C GLN A 35 3.64 -6.81 -6.98
N ALA A 36 3.18 -5.96 -6.07
CA ALA A 36 4.07 -5.03 -5.36
C ALA A 36 5.07 -5.76 -4.46
N ALA A 37 4.63 -6.85 -3.81
CA ALA A 37 5.50 -7.69 -2.99
C ALA A 37 4.95 -9.13 -2.97
N PRO A 38 5.05 -9.87 -4.09
CA PRO A 38 4.38 -11.16 -4.23
C PRO A 38 4.86 -12.21 -3.22
N GLU A 39 6.14 -12.20 -2.88
CA GLU A 39 6.70 -13.15 -1.91
C GLU A 39 6.15 -12.91 -0.50
N VAL A 40 6.08 -11.66 -0.08
CA VAL A 40 5.53 -11.27 1.22
C VAL A 40 4.05 -11.61 1.28
N LEU A 41 3.30 -11.32 0.23
CA LEU A 41 1.87 -11.61 0.15
C LEU A 41 1.60 -13.12 0.26
N SER A 42 2.37 -13.93 -0.45
CA SER A 42 2.24 -15.38 -0.43
C SER A 42 2.48 -15.95 0.97
N GLN A 43 3.54 -15.51 1.64
CA GLN A 43 3.84 -15.94 3.00
C GLN A 43 2.78 -15.47 4.00
N TYR A 44 2.33 -14.23 3.85
CA TYR A 44 1.27 -13.67 4.70
C TYR A 44 -0.01 -14.48 4.60
N ASP A 45 -0.48 -14.75 3.38
CA ASP A 45 -1.71 -15.49 3.15
C ASP A 45 -1.66 -16.93 3.67
N THR A 46 -0.45 -17.52 3.71
CA THR A 46 -0.25 -18.85 4.27
C THR A 46 -0.39 -18.85 5.80
N ILE A 47 0.11 -17.82 6.46
CA ILE A 47 0.14 -17.73 7.92
C ILE A 47 -1.18 -17.17 8.46
N PHE A 48 -1.71 -16.14 7.83
CA PHE A 48 -2.88 -15.39 8.28
C PHE A 48 -4.04 -15.57 7.31
N LYS A 49 -4.67 -16.73 7.36
CA LYS A 49 -5.85 -17.02 6.54
C LYS A 49 -7.02 -16.13 6.96
N ASP A 50 -7.76 -15.64 5.97
CA ASP A 50 -8.95 -14.80 6.19
C ASP A 50 -8.72 -13.49 6.94
N ALA A 51 -7.51 -12.94 6.86
CA ALA A 51 -7.20 -11.66 7.46
C ALA A 51 -8.04 -10.52 6.86
N SER A 52 -8.49 -9.61 7.72
CA SER A 52 -9.20 -8.40 7.29
C SER A 52 -8.24 -7.40 6.62
N THR A 53 -8.80 -6.43 5.89
CA THR A 53 -8.01 -5.36 5.30
C THR A 53 -7.27 -4.55 6.36
N SER A 54 -7.88 -4.31 7.52
CA SER A 54 -7.23 -3.62 8.64
C SER A 54 -6.02 -4.39 9.18
N GLN A 55 -6.14 -5.72 9.29
CA GLN A 55 -5.03 -6.57 9.71
C GLN A 55 -3.87 -6.53 8.71
N LYS A 56 -4.19 -6.54 7.40
CA LYS A 56 -3.18 -6.40 6.35
C LYS A 56 -2.46 -5.06 6.43
N ARG A 57 -3.17 -3.98 6.71
CA ARG A 57 -2.56 -2.65 6.88
C ARG A 57 -1.62 -2.62 8.08
N LEU A 58 -2.06 -3.19 9.19
CA LEU A 58 -1.24 -3.24 10.40
C LEU A 58 0.04 -4.04 10.20
N PHE A 59 -0.06 -5.17 9.53
CA PHE A 59 1.11 -5.97 9.16
C PHE A 59 2.08 -5.16 8.30
N ALA A 60 1.57 -4.46 7.29
CA ALA A 60 2.40 -3.64 6.40
C ALA A 60 3.17 -2.55 7.15
N PHE A 61 2.53 -1.89 8.12
CA PHE A 61 3.20 -0.90 8.96
C PHE A 61 4.34 -1.52 9.77
N GLY A 62 4.09 -2.67 10.40
CA GLY A 62 5.13 -3.38 11.17
C GLY A 62 6.29 -3.85 10.29
N PHE A 63 5.97 -4.37 9.11
CA PHE A 63 6.98 -4.82 8.14
C PHE A 63 7.89 -3.67 7.70
N ASP A 64 7.30 -2.54 7.33
CA ASP A 64 8.07 -1.38 6.90
C ASP A 64 8.89 -0.78 8.04
N ALA A 65 8.32 -0.69 9.25
CA ALA A 65 9.04 -0.21 10.41
C ALA A 65 10.28 -1.08 10.70
N PHE A 66 10.14 -2.40 10.62
CA PHE A 66 11.26 -3.31 10.78
C PHE A 66 12.30 -3.13 9.67
N SER A 67 11.87 -2.98 8.43
CA SER A 67 12.76 -2.77 7.28
C SER A 67 13.56 -1.48 7.40
N LEU A 68 12.98 -0.43 7.99
CA LEU A 68 13.63 0.86 8.17
C LEU A 68 14.80 0.80 9.15
N ILE A 69 14.80 -0.14 10.11
CA ILE A 69 15.86 -0.22 11.12
C ILE A 69 17.25 -0.24 10.48
N ASN A 70 17.42 -1.03 9.42
CA ASN A 70 18.69 -1.15 8.72
C ASN A 70 18.88 -0.14 7.58
N LYS A 71 17.88 0.68 7.29
CA LYS A 71 17.90 1.62 6.16
C LYS A 71 17.95 3.08 6.58
N VAL A 72 17.73 3.38 7.85
CA VAL A 72 17.69 4.76 8.35
C VAL A 72 19.00 5.49 8.04
N LEU A 73 20.14 4.88 8.35
CA LEU A 73 21.43 5.54 8.15
C LEU A 73 21.73 5.81 6.67
N PRO A 74 21.64 4.84 5.76
CA PRO A 74 21.79 5.13 4.32
C PRO A 74 20.80 6.17 3.79
N MET A 75 19.55 6.14 4.23
CA MET A 75 18.52 7.10 3.79
C MET A 75 18.80 8.53 4.26
N ARG A 76 19.47 8.70 5.41
CA ARG A 76 19.90 10.00 5.90
C ARG A 76 21.13 10.52 5.17
N GLN A 77 22.03 9.64 4.74
CA GLN A 77 23.25 9.99 4.05
C GLN A 77 23.03 10.36 2.59
N VAL A 78 22.09 9.68 1.93
CA VAL A 78 21.76 9.92 0.53
C VAL A 78 20.42 10.63 0.46
N LYS A 79 20.48 11.93 0.20
CA LYS A 79 19.30 12.78 0.11
C LYS A 79 18.40 12.31 -1.03
N GLY A 80 17.11 12.12 -0.73
CA GLY A 80 16.13 11.67 -1.71
C GLY A 80 16.10 10.16 -1.96
N LEU A 81 16.92 9.37 -1.23
CA LEU A 81 16.84 7.91 -1.34
C LEU A 81 15.49 7.42 -0.84
N ALA A 82 14.76 6.69 -1.69
CA ALA A 82 13.47 6.13 -1.35
C ALA A 82 13.57 4.64 -1.10
N LEU A 83 12.83 4.15 -0.09
CA LEU A 83 12.65 2.72 0.17
C LEU A 83 11.25 2.31 -0.30
N PRO A 84 11.14 1.41 -1.29
CA PRO A 84 9.83 0.90 -1.69
C PRO A 84 9.29 -0.03 -0.59
N GLY A 85 8.33 0.46 0.18
CA GLY A 85 7.70 -0.27 1.27
C GLY A 85 6.35 -0.85 0.89
N LEU A 86 5.81 -1.70 1.77
CA LEU A 86 4.46 -2.24 1.62
C LEU A 86 3.40 -1.14 1.79
N THR A 87 3.70 -0.15 2.64
CA THR A 87 2.77 0.95 2.94
C THR A 87 2.89 2.12 1.97
N GLY A 88 3.89 2.14 1.12
CA GLY A 88 4.15 3.22 0.18
C GLY A 88 5.64 3.40 -0.07
N SER A 89 5.99 4.38 -0.87
CA SER A 89 7.38 4.79 -1.05
C SER A 89 7.80 5.65 0.13
N LEU A 90 8.83 5.23 0.86
CA LEU A 90 9.28 5.87 2.09
C LEU A 90 10.55 6.69 1.85
N THR A 91 10.57 7.91 2.39
CA THR A 91 11.76 8.78 2.39
C THR A 91 11.92 9.37 3.78
N ILE A 92 13.14 9.85 4.07
CA ILE A 92 13.43 10.60 5.31
C ILE A 92 13.70 12.06 4.92
N ASP A 93 12.93 12.97 5.52
CA ASP A 93 13.08 14.40 5.25
C ASP A 93 14.22 15.03 6.07
N GLY A 94 14.44 16.36 5.87
CA GLY A 94 15.49 17.09 6.57
C GLY A 94 15.28 17.21 8.08
N LYS A 95 14.11 16.84 8.60
CA LYS A 95 13.79 16.82 10.03
C LYS A 95 13.83 15.43 10.63
N ASN A 96 14.40 14.45 9.91
CA ASN A 96 14.45 13.05 10.29
C ASN A 96 13.07 12.41 10.45
N GLN A 97 12.08 12.91 9.73
CA GLN A 97 10.74 12.33 9.70
C GLN A 97 10.59 11.43 8.47
N VAL A 98 9.95 10.28 8.67
CA VAL A 98 9.62 9.38 7.57
C VAL A 98 8.39 9.92 6.86
N THR A 99 8.52 10.18 5.57
CA THR A 99 7.40 10.56 4.72
C THR A 99 7.04 9.41 3.79
N ARG A 100 5.78 9.33 3.45
CA ARG A 100 5.23 8.23 2.65
C ARG A 100 4.46 8.78 1.47
N THR A 101 4.73 8.23 0.30
CA THR A 101 3.98 8.53 -0.93
C THR A 101 3.12 7.32 -1.26
N LEU A 102 1.82 7.54 -1.38
CA LEU A 102 0.84 6.49 -1.68
C LEU A 102 0.44 6.53 -3.16
N PRO A 103 0.30 5.37 -3.80
CA PRO A 103 -0.26 5.30 -5.15
C PRO A 103 -1.76 5.55 -5.13
N ARG A 104 -2.29 5.99 -6.26
CA ARG A 104 -3.72 6.10 -6.50
C ARG A 104 -4.21 4.86 -7.22
N ALA A 105 -5.44 4.47 -6.94
CA ALA A 105 -6.11 3.37 -7.61
C ALA A 105 -7.51 3.78 -8.03
N LYS A 106 -8.02 3.13 -9.06
CA LYS A 106 -9.36 3.33 -9.59
C LYS A 106 -10.11 2.02 -9.57
N ILE A 107 -11.34 2.05 -9.10
CA ILE A 107 -12.21 0.87 -9.10
C ILE A 107 -12.87 0.78 -10.48
N THR A 108 -12.66 -0.35 -11.16
CA THR A 108 -13.34 -0.69 -12.41
C THR A 108 -14.42 -1.74 -12.14
N THR A 109 -15.19 -2.09 -13.15
CA THR A 109 -16.25 -3.10 -13.00
C THR A 109 -15.72 -4.49 -12.71
N THR A 110 -14.44 -4.77 -12.99
CA THR A 110 -13.85 -6.10 -12.87
C THR A 110 -12.71 -6.18 -11.87
N GLN A 111 -12.02 -5.07 -11.61
CA GLN A 111 -10.81 -5.06 -10.79
C GLN A 111 -10.48 -3.66 -10.28
N ILE A 112 -9.41 -3.59 -9.50
CA ILE A 112 -8.81 -2.35 -9.05
C ILE A 112 -7.55 -2.14 -9.87
N GLU A 113 -7.39 -0.94 -10.44
CA GLU A 113 -6.24 -0.57 -11.26
C GLU A 113 -5.46 0.54 -10.59
N GLN A 114 -4.14 0.35 -10.47
CA GLN A 114 -3.27 1.43 -10.05
C GLN A 114 -3.14 2.44 -11.19
N ILE A 115 -3.36 3.73 -10.90
CA ILE A 115 -3.22 4.79 -11.88
C ILE A 115 -1.95 5.59 -11.60
N SER A 116 -1.29 6.03 -12.67
CA SER A 116 -0.07 6.83 -12.54
C SER A 116 -0.38 8.17 -11.88
N SER A 117 0.53 8.59 -11.01
CA SER A 117 0.49 9.90 -10.38
C SER A 117 1.02 10.94 -11.37
N GLU A 118 0.15 11.73 -11.92
CA GLU A 118 0.56 12.96 -12.59
C GLU A 118 0.10 14.15 -11.80
#